data_d4d0c573e671cdb388750d8adb15482c
#
_entry.id   d4d0c573e671cdb388750d8adb15482c
#
_cell.length_a   1.000
_cell.length_b   1.000
_cell.length_c   1.000
_cell.angle_alpha   90.00
_cell.angle_beta   90.00
_cell.angle_gamma   90.00
#
_symmetry.space_group_name_H-M   'P 1'
#
loop_
_entity.id
_entity.type
_entity.pdbx_description
1 polymer ?
#
loop_
_entity_poly.entity_id
_entity_poly.type
_entity_poly.pdbx_seq_one_letter_code
_entity_poly.pdbx_strand_id
1 'polypeptide(L)' 'MTGLTQVEVSSIREIASGHITTAAKLSEYAQKCNDPQLKQMFQKAATDAKTSAQKLIGML' A
#
# COMPACT_ATOMS: atom_id res chain seq x y z
N MET A 1 -18.02 4.85 -6.54
CA MET A 1 -18.15 4.65 -7.99
C MET A 1 -19.25 3.64 -8.27
N THR A 2 -20.13 3.96 -9.21
CA THR A 2 -21.22 3.07 -9.60
C THR A 2 -20.75 2.15 -10.75
N GLY A 3 -21.40 1.00 -10.90
CA GLY A 3 -21.15 0.08 -12.00
C GLY A 3 -20.06 -0.94 -11.80
N LEU A 4 -19.44 -0.99 -10.61
CA LEU A 4 -18.47 -2.02 -10.31
C LEU A 4 -19.17 -3.36 -10.08
N THR A 5 -18.57 -4.43 -10.62
CA THR A 5 -19.03 -5.79 -10.35
C THR A 5 -18.58 -6.24 -8.96
N GLN A 6 -19.19 -7.30 -8.46
CA GLN A 6 -18.81 -7.90 -7.19
C GLN A 6 -17.37 -8.40 -7.20
N VAL A 7 -16.92 -8.95 -8.33
CA VAL A 7 -15.54 -9.41 -8.50
C VAL A 7 -14.58 -8.22 -8.43
N GLU A 8 -14.93 -7.13 -9.09
CA GLU A 8 -14.09 -5.92 -9.07
C GLU A 8 -13.99 -5.33 -7.66
N VAL A 9 -15.11 -5.24 -6.93
CA VAL A 9 -15.12 -4.76 -5.54
C VAL A 9 -14.25 -5.65 -4.66
N SER A 10 -14.39 -6.96 -4.77
CA SER A 10 -13.59 -7.92 -3.98
C SER A 10 -12.11 -7.79 -4.32
N SER A 11 -11.76 -7.63 -5.60
CA SER A 11 -10.37 -7.48 -6.03
C SER A 11 -9.76 -6.20 -5.50
N ILE A 12 -10.50 -5.10 -5.51
CA ILE A 12 -10.04 -3.82 -4.96
C ILE A 12 -9.72 -3.97 -3.48
N ARG A 13 -10.63 -4.58 -2.72
CA ARG A 13 -10.43 -4.77 -1.28
C ARG A 13 -9.21 -5.63 -0.98
N GLU A 14 -9.04 -6.72 -1.73
CA GLU A 14 -7.93 -7.63 -1.52
C GLU A 14 -6.59 -6.96 -1.84
N ILE A 15 -6.50 -6.27 -2.97
CA ILE A 15 -5.27 -5.59 -3.39
C ILE A 15 -4.94 -4.43 -2.44
N ALA A 16 -5.94 -3.62 -2.08
CA ALA A 16 -5.73 -2.53 -1.14
C ALA A 16 -5.24 -3.04 0.22
N SER A 17 -5.84 -4.12 0.72
CA SER A 17 -5.41 -4.75 1.97
C SER A 17 -3.96 -5.21 1.89
N GLY A 18 -3.55 -5.82 0.78
CA GLY A 18 -2.17 -6.23 0.54
C GLY A 18 -1.20 -5.07 0.54
N HIS A 19 -1.58 -3.95 -0.07
CA HIS A 19 -0.76 -2.74 -0.07
C HIS A 19 -0.59 -2.16 1.33
N ILE A 20 -1.65 -2.16 2.14
CA ILE A 20 -1.59 -1.67 3.52
C ILE A 20 -0.65 -2.53 4.34
N THR A 21 -0.74 -3.85 4.21
CA THR A 21 0.15 -4.79 4.90
C THR A 21 1.60 -4.59 4.47
N THR A 22 1.85 -4.45 3.17
CA THR A 22 3.18 -4.20 2.62
C THR A 22 3.74 -2.87 3.13
N ALA A 23 2.93 -1.82 3.17
CA ALA A 23 3.35 -0.52 3.68
C ALA A 23 3.81 -0.62 5.14
N ALA A 24 3.08 -1.36 5.97
CA ALA A 24 3.46 -1.55 7.37
C ALA A 24 4.80 -2.26 7.49
N LYS A 25 5.04 -3.30 6.70
CA LYS A 25 6.31 -4.02 6.68
C LYS A 25 7.46 -3.15 6.21
N LEU A 26 7.24 -2.37 5.16
CA LEU A 26 8.26 -1.46 4.64
C LEU A 26 8.64 -0.40 5.67
N SER A 27 7.67 0.14 6.39
CA SER A 27 7.93 1.10 7.46
C SER A 27 8.75 0.47 8.59
N GLU A 28 8.44 -0.77 8.95
CA GLU A 28 9.20 -1.50 9.97
C GLU A 28 10.63 -1.74 9.52
N TYR A 29 10.84 -2.17 8.27
CA TYR A 29 12.18 -2.37 7.73
C TYR A 29 12.96 -1.06 7.71
N ALA A 30 12.32 0.04 7.35
CA ALA A 30 12.95 1.36 7.36
C ALA A 30 13.46 1.72 8.74
N GLN A 31 12.69 1.45 9.79
CA GLN A 31 13.09 1.73 11.16
C GLN A 31 14.29 0.91 11.61
N LYS A 32 14.43 -0.30 11.09
CA LYS A 32 15.52 -1.22 11.46
C LYS A 32 16.75 -1.09 10.56
N CYS A 33 16.65 -0.29 9.52
CA CYS A 33 17.71 -0.16 8.52
C CYS A 33 18.76 0.84 8.98
N ASN A 34 20.03 0.46 8.91
CA ASN A 34 21.15 1.33 9.29
C ASN A 34 21.69 2.13 8.12
N ASP A 35 21.43 1.70 6.89
CA ASP A 35 21.86 2.40 5.69
C ASP A 35 20.87 3.53 5.39
N PRO A 36 21.32 4.82 5.40
CA PRO A 36 20.39 5.93 5.20
C PRO A 36 19.71 5.92 3.84
N GLN A 37 20.43 5.50 2.80
CA GLN A 37 19.89 5.46 1.45
C GLN A 37 18.82 4.38 1.31
N LEU A 38 19.08 3.20 1.83
CA LEU A 38 18.12 2.10 1.82
C LEU A 38 16.91 2.43 2.69
N LYS A 39 17.13 3.08 3.81
CA LYS A 39 16.04 3.54 4.69
C LYS A 39 15.08 4.46 3.94
N GLN A 40 15.62 5.43 3.18
CA GLN A 40 14.80 6.33 2.39
C GLN A 40 14.01 5.59 1.32
N MET A 41 14.61 4.60 0.68
CA MET A 41 13.93 3.79 -0.33
C MET A 41 12.75 3.03 0.28
N PHE A 42 12.92 2.44 1.46
CA PHE A 42 11.83 1.75 2.15
C PHE A 42 10.72 2.72 2.58
N GLN A 43 11.08 3.91 3.06
CA GLN A 43 10.11 4.93 3.45
C GLN A 43 9.27 5.39 2.25
N LYS A 44 9.92 5.61 1.10
CA LYS A 44 9.22 5.99 -0.11
C LYS A 44 8.30 4.88 -0.60
N ALA A 45 8.77 3.66 -0.60
CA ALA A 45 7.98 2.52 -1.01
C ALA A 45 6.74 2.34 -0.10
N ALA A 46 6.90 2.57 1.21
CA ALA A 46 5.78 2.51 2.14
C ALA A 46 4.73 3.58 1.83
N THR A 47 5.17 4.80 1.56
CA THR A 47 4.27 5.91 1.20
C THR A 47 3.54 5.61 -0.11
N ASP A 48 4.26 5.11 -1.11
CA ASP A 48 3.67 4.77 -2.41
C ASP A 48 2.62 3.67 -2.26
N ALA A 49 2.88 2.66 -1.43
CA ALA A 49 1.92 1.58 -1.18
C ALA A 49 0.65 2.11 -0.51
N LYS A 50 0.78 3.00 0.48
CA LYS A 50 -0.38 3.64 1.12
C LYS A 50 -1.20 4.46 0.12
N THR A 51 -0.53 5.22 -0.72
CA THR A 51 -1.20 6.04 -1.74
C THR A 51 -1.98 5.16 -2.70
N SER A 52 -1.38 4.06 -3.14
CA SER A 52 -2.05 3.10 -4.02
C SER A 52 -3.29 2.50 -3.36
N ALA A 53 -3.18 2.12 -2.08
CA ALA A 53 -4.32 1.60 -1.33
C ALA A 53 -5.45 2.63 -1.23
N GLN A 54 -5.12 3.88 -0.94
CA GLN A 54 -6.11 4.94 -0.83
C GLN A 54 -6.84 5.18 -2.15
N LYS A 55 -6.12 5.15 -3.27
CA LYS A 55 -6.72 5.30 -4.60
C LYS A 55 -7.69 4.17 -4.89
N LEU A 56 -7.30 2.93 -4.57
CA LEU A 56 -8.17 1.78 -4.78
C LEU A 56 -9.43 1.86 -3.93
N ILE A 57 -9.28 2.18 -2.65
CA ILE A 57 -10.40 2.32 -1.73
C ILE A 57 -11.34 3.44 -2.19
N GLY A 58 -10.77 4.51 -2.72
CA GLY A 58 -11.55 5.64 -3.24
C GLY A 58 -12.44 5.27 -4.43
N MET A 59 -12.19 4.14 -5.07
CA MET A 59 -13.03 3.64 -6.16
C MET A 59 -14.28 2.92 -5.66
N LEU A 60 -14.30 2.54 -4.41
CA LEU A 60 -15.47 1.90 -3.80
C LEU A 60 -16.50 2.94 -3.43
#